data_f46d5e238c3f0b5bc3a49f2609f7d640
#
_entry.id   f46d5e238c3f0b5bc3a49f2609f7d640
#
_cell.length_a   1.000
_cell.length_b   1.000
_cell.length_c   1.000
_cell.angle_alpha   90.00
_cell.angle_beta   90.00
_cell.angle_gamma   90.00
#
_symmetry.space_group_name_H-M   'P 1'
#
loop_
_entity.id
_entity.type
_entity.pdbx_description
1 polymer ?
#
loop_
_entity_poly.entity_id
_entity_poly.type
_entity_poly.pdbx_seq_one_letter_code
_entity_poly.pdbx_strand_id
1 'polypeptide(L)'
;LCLSHRLGGQKLALPVSLAALLAACSSAPIQTQPQKLPGTLPTAPVVITAPPKVTPVPPVTVPTNQYSSFYQWKSDFIERAVQKGYPRADVERLLSSANYSEQVVSLDKGQPEFAKMPWEYIDGAASSGRVSVGQRNFASQSALLDRIENQYGVPASIVTAIWGMESSYGQGTGNSSLVNSLATLAYDGRRRSFAEDQLLALLSLLERGDIDWSQLRGSWAGGMGHTQFIPKTWLDEAVDGNGDGHRNPWHTADALASTASYLKNAGWQRGMGSYYEVRLPNGFDYRQVSSKKTMADWQNLGVQFITPNAPMDAMAELWLPAGKEGPAILLTKNFDAIKVYNNSSNYAMGVSLLAKAIIGQPGLQQSWPRYEQPLATYEVRQLQQRLTAMGYDTKGSDGVVGTNTKLAFQRWQADHNQIPDGFISKRSASGLIN
;
A
#
# COMPACT_ATOMS: atom_id res chain seq x y z
N LEU A 1 -59.05 -7.15 16.41
CA LEU A 1 -58.73 -6.13 17.41
C LEU A 1 -57.34 -5.60 17.17
N CYS A 2 -57.27 -4.34 16.81
CA CYS A 2 -56.06 -3.53 16.61
C CYS A 2 -55.16 -3.49 17.85
N LEU A 3 -53.86 -3.43 17.64
CA LEU A 3 -52.99 -2.51 18.36
C LEU A 3 -51.67 -2.32 17.56
N SER A 4 -51.52 -1.09 17.07
CA SER A 4 -50.34 -0.52 16.46
C SER A 4 -49.23 -0.32 17.47
N HIS A 5 -48.00 -0.70 17.14
CA HIS A 5 -46.79 -0.12 17.74
C HIS A 5 -45.82 0.33 16.67
N ARG A 6 -45.68 1.62 16.52
CA ARG A 6 -44.58 2.29 15.81
C ARG A 6 -43.28 2.05 16.60
N LEU A 7 -42.26 1.53 15.96
CA LEU A 7 -40.90 1.65 16.45
C LEU A 7 -40.07 2.41 15.41
N GLY A 8 -39.42 3.44 15.90
CA GLY A 8 -38.70 4.43 15.15
C GLY A 8 -37.48 3.86 14.42
N GLY A 9 -37.33 4.34 13.21
CA GLY A 9 -36.15 4.06 12.40
C GLY A 9 -34.91 4.77 12.95
N GLN A 10 -34.01 4.03 13.53
CA GLN A 10 -32.64 4.46 13.67
C GLN A 10 -31.91 4.14 12.37
N LYS A 11 -31.55 5.19 11.63
CA LYS A 11 -30.61 5.10 10.52
C LYS A 11 -29.23 4.79 11.11
N LEU A 12 -28.81 3.52 11.05
CA LEU A 12 -27.40 3.16 11.23
C LEU A 12 -26.63 3.71 10.03
N ALA A 13 -25.88 4.75 10.26
CA ALA A 13 -24.82 5.19 9.34
C ALA A 13 -23.70 4.14 9.40
N LEU A 14 -23.54 3.36 8.34
CA LEU A 14 -22.38 2.52 8.12
C LEU A 14 -21.15 3.42 7.95
N PRO A 15 -20.05 3.18 8.65
CA PRO A 15 -18.81 3.88 8.36
C PRO A 15 -18.31 3.42 6.99
N VAL A 16 -18.22 4.34 6.06
CA VAL A 16 -17.50 4.18 4.79
C VAL A 16 -16.05 3.85 5.16
N SER A 17 -15.62 2.63 4.89
CA SER A 17 -14.21 2.25 5.00
C SER A 17 -13.43 3.03 3.95
N LEU A 18 -12.82 4.13 4.36
CA LEU A 18 -11.88 4.89 3.57
C LEU A 18 -10.62 4.02 3.42
N ALA A 19 -10.51 3.29 2.31
CA ALA A 19 -9.24 2.67 1.92
C ALA A 19 -8.24 3.83 1.77
N ALA A 20 -7.39 3.99 2.78
CA ALA A 20 -6.40 5.04 2.81
C ALA A 20 -5.31 4.70 1.80
N LEU A 21 -5.40 5.26 0.60
CA LEU A 21 -4.26 5.42 -0.31
C LEU A 21 -3.30 6.44 0.31
N LEU A 22 -2.51 5.98 1.25
CA LEU A 22 -1.44 6.77 1.84
C LEU A 22 -0.11 6.40 1.19
N ALA A 23 0.48 7.42 0.61
CA ALA A 23 1.88 7.56 0.24
C ALA A 23 2.39 6.72 -0.94
N ALA A 24 2.07 7.13 -2.15
CA ALA A 24 2.99 6.96 -3.25
C ALA A 24 4.01 8.11 -3.24
N CYS A 25 5.03 8.04 -2.39
CA CYS A 25 6.27 8.76 -2.65
C CYS A 25 7.01 7.99 -3.74
N SER A 26 6.94 8.52 -4.96
CA SER A 26 7.64 8.07 -6.13
C SER A 26 9.15 8.16 -5.93
N SER A 27 9.83 7.03 -5.85
CA SER A 27 11.22 6.93 -6.25
C SER A 27 11.26 6.18 -7.57
N ALA A 28 11.79 6.85 -8.61
CA ALA A 28 11.94 6.32 -9.95
C ALA A 28 12.78 5.03 -9.98
N PRO A 29 12.47 4.06 -10.85
CA PRO A 29 13.28 2.87 -11.00
C PRO A 29 14.60 3.20 -11.69
N ILE A 30 15.70 2.84 -11.05
CA ILE A 30 17.03 2.82 -11.67
C ILE A 30 17.10 1.56 -12.53
N GLN A 31 17.19 1.74 -13.84
CA GLN A 31 17.51 0.67 -14.78
C GLN A 31 18.97 0.27 -14.57
N THR A 32 19.23 -0.95 -14.13
CA THR A 32 20.56 -1.57 -14.15
C THR A 32 20.69 -2.48 -15.37
N GLN A 33 21.54 -2.10 -16.30
CA GLN A 33 22.06 -3.00 -17.34
C GLN A 33 23.16 -3.90 -16.73
N PRO A 34 23.29 -5.16 -17.15
CA PRO A 34 24.34 -6.03 -16.66
C PRO A 34 25.68 -5.71 -17.33
N GLN A 35 26.65 -5.24 -16.54
CA GLN A 35 28.04 -5.14 -16.98
C GLN A 35 28.84 -6.37 -16.58
N LYS A 36 29.59 -6.88 -17.57
CA LYS A 36 30.57 -7.96 -17.50
C LYS A 36 31.75 -7.55 -16.61
N LEU A 37 32.18 -8.45 -15.73
CA LEU A 37 33.40 -8.33 -14.94
C LEU A 37 34.68 -8.55 -15.79
N PRO A 38 35.74 -7.81 -15.51
CA PRO A 38 37.08 -8.38 -15.57
C PRO A 38 37.93 -8.05 -14.33
N GLY A 39 38.63 -9.10 -13.86
CA GLY A 39 40.06 -9.14 -13.49
C GLY A 39 40.61 -8.19 -12.41
N THR A 40 40.98 -8.85 -11.27
CA THR A 40 42.10 -8.59 -10.32
C THR A 40 42.76 -7.22 -10.21
N LEU A 41 42.82 -6.79 -8.97
CA LEU A 41 43.39 -5.61 -8.31
C LEU A 41 44.91 -5.39 -8.47
N PRO A 42 45.37 -4.15 -8.21
CA PRO A 42 46.29 -3.92 -7.12
C PRO A 42 45.84 -2.84 -6.11
N THR A 43 46.19 -3.08 -4.87
CA THR A 43 45.96 -2.21 -3.71
C THR A 43 46.84 -0.96 -3.75
N ALA A 44 46.21 0.22 -3.58
CA ALA A 44 46.88 1.47 -3.24
C ALA A 44 46.22 2.15 -2.05
N PRO A 45 46.91 2.98 -1.26
CA PRO A 45 46.48 3.39 0.06
C PRO A 45 45.32 4.39 0.04
N VAL A 46 44.39 4.22 0.98
CA VAL A 46 43.20 5.08 1.18
C VAL A 46 43.64 6.43 1.74
N VAL A 47 43.53 7.46 0.96
CA VAL A 47 43.58 8.86 1.42
C VAL A 47 42.20 9.26 1.92
N ILE A 48 42.07 9.49 3.23
CA ILE A 48 40.83 10.00 3.84
C ILE A 48 40.72 11.50 3.49
N THR A 49 39.90 11.83 2.52
CA THR A 49 39.49 13.20 2.25
C THR A 49 38.26 13.55 3.07
N ALA A 50 38.25 14.77 3.65
CA ALA A 50 37.13 15.29 4.43
C ALA A 50 35.80 15.29 3.62
N PRO A 51 34.64 15.11 4.28
CA PRO A 51 33.35 15.05 3.59
C PRO A 51 33.06 16.40 2.91
N PRO A 52 32.48 16.39 1.68
CA PRO A 52 32.12 17.62 0.98
C PRO A 52 31.03 18.37 1.75
N LYS A 53 31.17 19.70 1.83
CA LYS A 53 30.15 20.59 2.35
C LYS A 53 28.84 20.38 1.60
N VAL A 54 27.83 19.91 2.31
CA VAL A 54 26.46 19.77 1.79
C VAL A 54 25.89 21.18 1.58
N THR A 55 25.71 21.58 0.34
CA THR A 55 24.88 22.74 -0.01
C THR A 55 23.41 22.45 0.38
N PRO A 56 22.70 23.40 1.01
CA PRO A 56 21.29 23.22 1.32
C PRO A 56 20.50 22.93 0.04
N VAL A 57 19.79 21.82 0.01
CA VAL A 57 18.81 21.54 -1.04
C VAL A 57 17.70 22.60 -0.91
N PRO A 58 17.39 23.36 -1.97
CA PRO A 58 16.30 24.33 -1.92
C PRO A 58 14.99 23.61 -1.56
N PRO A 59 14.07 24.30 -0.86
CA PRO A 59 12.78 23.72 -0.51
C PRO A 59 12.09 23.25 -1.78
N VAL A 60 11.54 22.01 -1.76
CA VAL A 60 10.74 21.47 -2.85
C VAL A 60 9.58 22.44 -3.07
N THR A 61 9.69 23.26 -4.10
CA THR A 61 8.59 24.11 -4.55
C THR A 61 7.47 23.17 -5.00
N VAL A 62 6.35 23.19 -4.26
CA VAL A 62 5.10 22.59 -4.72
C VAL A 62 4.85 23.17 -6.12
N PRO A 63 4.68 22.35 -7.16
CA PRO A 63 4.44 22.86 -8.50
C PRO A 63 3.20 23.74 -8.45
N THR A 64 3.37 25.04 -8.64
CA THR A 64 2.25 25.95 -8.85
C THR A 64 1.51 25.47 -10.09
N ASN A 65 0.18 25.38 -9.99
CA ASN A 65 -0.64 24.99 -11.13
C ASN A 65 -0.31 25.91 -12.32
N GLN A 66 0.25 25.34 -13.39
CA GLN A 66 0.66 26.10 -14.58
C GLN A 66 -0.52 26.58 -15.41
N TYR A 67 -1.76 26.13 -15.09
CA TYR A 67 -2.97 26.49 -15.81
C TYR A 67 -3.77 27.54 -15.04
N SER A 68 -4.24 28.56 -15.75
CA SER A 68 -5.07 29.62 -15.18
C SER A 68 -6.50 29.14 -14.83
N SER A 69 -6.96 28.06 -15.47
CA SER A 69 -8.29 27.50 -15.23
C SER A 69 -8.36 26.00 -15.54
N PHE A 70 -9.34 25.32 -14.97
CA PHE A 70 -9.66 23.92 -15.29
C PHE A 70 -9.98 23.74 -16.78
N TYR A 71 -10.65 24.73 -17.38
CA TYR A 71 -10.97 24.72 -18.81
C TYR A 71 -9.70 24.74 -19.67
N GLN A 72 -8.72 25.59 -19.34
CA GLN A 72 -7.46 25.67 -20.06
C GLN A 72 -6.71 24.32 -19.99
N TRP A 73 -6.60 23.74 -18.78
CA TRP A 73 -6.01 22.41 -18.64
C TRP A 73 -6.73 21.37 -19.52
N LYS A 74 -8.06 21.38 -19.50
CA LYS A 74 -8.88 20.45 -20.28
C LYS A 74 -8.62 20.57 -21.79
N SER A 75 -8.57 21.81 -22.32
CA SER A 75 -8.25 22.06 -23.72
C SER A 75 -6.84 21.57 -24.09
N ASP A 76 -5.86 21.88 -23.29
CA ASP A 76 -4.48 21.42 -23.49
C ASP A 76 -4.34 19.89 -23.41
N PHE A 77 -5.05 19.25 -22.48
CA PHE A 77 -5.03 17.80 -22.36
C PHE A 77 -5.62 17.14 -23.61
N ILE A 78 -6.72 17.68 -24.16
CA ILE A 78 -7.31 17.19 -25.42
C ILE A 78 -6.27 17.21 -26.53
N GLU A 79 -5.59 18.35 -26.73
CA GLU A 79 -4.56 18.47 -27.77
C GLU A 79 -3.40 17.48 -27.58
N ARG A 80 -2.90 17.32 -26.35
CA ARG A 80 -1.84 16.35 -26.07
C ARG A 80 -2.28 14.90 -26.25
N ALA A 81 -3.52 14.57 -25.92
CA ALA A 81 -4.08 13.23 -26.14
C ALA A 81 -4.21 12.93 -27.65
N VAL A 82 -4.68 13.89 -28.44
CA VAL A 82 -4.76 13.78 -29.90
C VAL A 82 -3.36 13.60 -30.50
N GLN A 83 -2.36 14.37 -30.05
CA GLN A 83 -0.96 14.19 -30.50
C GLN A 83 -0.40 12.79 -30.16
N LYS A 84 -0.91 12.14 -29.12
CA LYS A 84 -0.58 10.75 -28.76
C LYS A 84 -1.35 9.72 -29.56
N GLY A 85 -2.22 10.13 -30.48
CA GLY A 85 -2.97 9.26 -31.37
C GLY A 85 -4.40 8.91 -30.93
N TYR A 86 -4.89 9.47 -29.83
CA TYR A 86 -6.28 9.22 -29.40
C TYR A 86 -7.26 10.04 -30.26
N PRO A 87 -8.40 9.45 -30.69
CA PRO A 87 -9.42 10.15 -31.46
C PRO A 87 -9.96 11.37 -30.67
N ARG A 88 -9.95 12.53 -31.28
CA ARG A 88 -10.44 13.77 -30.66
C ARG A 88 -11.85 13.62 -30.07
N ALA A 89 -12.75 13.02 -30.83
CA ALA A 89 -14.14 12.82 -30.41
C ALA A 89 -14.26 12.00 -29.10
N ASP A 90 -13.42 10.99 -28.93
CA ASP A 90 -13.44 10.15 -27.71
C ASP A 90 -12.85 10.88 -26.51
N VAL A 91 -11.76 11.67 -26.72
CA VAL A 91 -11.18 12.50 -25.65
C VAL A 91 -12.17 13.57 -25.19
N GLU A 92 -12.82 14.26 -26.14
CA GLU A 92 -13.84 15.26 -25.87
C GLU A 92 -15.06 14.65 -25.17
N ARG A 93 -15.50 13.47 -25.61
CA ARG A 93 -16.58 12.72 -24.98
C ARG A 93 -16.24 12.34 -23.54
N LEU A 94 -15.04 11.81 -23.29
CA LEU A 94 -14.57 11.45 -21.95
C LEU A 94 -14.62 12.67 -21.02
N LEU A 95 -14.12 13.82 -21.50
CA LEU A 95 -14.04 15.03 -20.71
C LEU A 95 -15.31 15.91 -20.76
N SER A 96 -16.34 15.53 -21.52
CA SER A 96 -17.55 16.36 -21.70
C SER A 96 -18.21 16.72 -20.36
N SER A 97 -18.33 15.72 -19.46
CA SER A 97 -18.90 15.87 -18.11
C SER A 97 -17.87 16.15 -17.03
N ALA A 98 -16.59 16.33 -17.37
CA ALA A 98 -15.53 16.54 -16.39
C ALA A 98 -15.68 17.89 -15.69
N ASN A 99 -15.79 17.85 -14.35
CA ASN A 99 -15.87 19.01 -13.48
C ASN A 99 -14.81 18.93 -12.39
N TYR A 100 -14.30 20.10 -11.99
CA TYR A 100 -13.40 20.21 -10.84
C TYR A 100 -14.13 19.92 -9.54
N SER A 101 -13.47 19.23 -8.62
CA SER A 101 -14.01 18.85 -7.32
C SER A 101 -13.06 19.23 -6.18
N GLU A 102 -13.43 20.25 -5.40
CA GLU A 102 -12.69 20.61 -4.18
C GLU A 102 -12.64 19.47 -3.17
N GLN A 103 -13.67 18.63 -3.13
CA GLN A 103 -13.70 17.44 -2.26
C GLN A 103 -12.59 16.47 -2.60
N VAL A 104 -12.32 16.22 -3.89
CA VAL A 104 -11.21 15.36 -4.33
C VAL A 104 -9.87 15.93 -3.88
N VAL A 105 -9.67 17.26 -4.04
CA VAL A 105 -8.44 17.93 -3.59
C VAL A 105 -8.29 17.85 -2.08
N SER A 106 -9.37 18.04 -1.32
CA SER A 106 -9.37 17.92 0.14
C SER A 106 -9.01 16.51 0.57
N LEU A 107 -9.58 15.48 -0.06
CA LEU A 107 -9.26 14.08 0.22
C LEU A 107 -7.79 13.74 -0.13
N ASP A 108 -7.28 14.29 -1.23
CA ASP A 108 -5.90 14.07 -1.66
C ASP A 108 -4.86 14.78 -0.75
N LYS A 109 -5.22 15.91 -0.16
CA LYS A 109 -4.41 16.67 0.81
C LYS A 109 -4.63 16.23 2.25
N GLY A 110 -5.73 15.52 2.52
CA GLY A 110 -6.12 15.10 3.86
C GLY A 110 -5.08 14.16 4.47
N GLN A 111 -4.46 14.59 5.56
CA GLN A 111 -3.64 13.74 6.43
C GLN A 111 -4.43 13.50 7.73
N PRO A 112 -4.45 12.27 8.26
CA PRO A 112 -5.07 12.03 9.56
C PRO A 112 -4.33 12.82 10.65
N GLU A 113 -5.07 13.38 11.59
CA GLU A 113 -4.54 14.15 12.72
C GLU A 113 -3.61 13.31 13.60
N PHE A 114 -3.87 12.00 13.69
CA PHE A 114 -3.06 11.03 14.44
C PHE A 114 -2.63 9.87 13.55
N ALA A 115 -1.40 9.44 13.72
CA ALA A 115 -0.94 8.18 13.14
C ALA A 115 -1.62 7.02 13.88
N LYS A 116 -2.30 6.11 13.16
CA LYS A 116 -2.86 4.88 13.76
C LYS A 116 -1.75 3.94 14.17
N MET A 117 -1.92 3.30 15.32
CA MET A 117 -1.05 2.19 15.71
C MET A 117 -1.26 0.99 14.78
N PRO A 118 -0.23 0.18 14.51
CA PRO A 118 -0.33 -0.96 13.59
C PRO A 118 -1.52 -1.89 13.86
N TRP A 119 -1.76 -2.20 15.14
CA TRP A 119 -2.87 -3.09 15.52
C TRP A 119 -4.25 -2.50 15.27
N GLU A 120 -4.43 -1.17 15.36
CA GLU A 120 -5.72 -0.55 15.08
C GLU A 120 -6.12 -0.73 13.60
N TYR A 121 -5.14 -0.62 12.71
CA TYR A 121 -5.34 -0.88 11.29
C TYR A 121 -5.60 -2.37 11.03
N ILE A 122 -4.76 -3.25 11.59
CA ILE A 122 -4.77 -4.69 11.37
C ILE A 122 -6.05 -5.33 11.92
N ASP A 123 -6.48 -4.94 13.13
CA ASP A 123 -7.74 -5.42 13.73
C ASP A 123 -8.95 -4.99 12.87
N GLY A 124 -8.94 -3.76 12.35
CA GLY A 124 -9.95 -3.29 11.40
C GLY A 124 -9.96 -4.07 10.09
N ALA A 125 -8.78 -4.43 9.59
CA ALA A 125 -8.61 -5.23 8.37
C ALA A 125 -9.18 -6.65 8.54
N ALA A 126 -8.91 -7.31 9.66
CA ALA A 126 -9.35 -8.67 9.97
C ALA A 126 -10.53 -8.69 10.97
N SER A 127 -11.42 -7.69 10.93
CA SER A 127 -12.60 -7.65 11.80
C SER A 127 -13.52 -8.85 11.57
N SER A 128 -14.22 -9.30 12.63
CA SER A 128 -15.12 -10.46 12.57
C SER A 128 -16.18 -10.36 11.48
N GLY A 129 -16.72 -9.15 11.24
CA GLY A 129 -17.67 -8.89 10.15
C GLY A 129 -17.05 -9.13 8.78
N ARG A 130 -15.83 -8.59 8.51
CA ARG A 130 -15.14 -8.80 7.24
C ARG A 130 -14.75 -10.26 7.05
N VAL A 131 -14.28 -10.94 8.09
CA VAL A 131 -13.97 -12.37 8.06
C VAL A 131 -15.21 -13.20 7.69
N SER A 132 -16.34 -12.98 8.36
CA SER A 132 -17.59 -13.74 8.10
C SER A 132 -18.08 -13.54 6.67
N VAL A 133 -18.01 -12.32 6.12
CA VAL A 133 -18.35 -12.04 4.72
C VAL A 133 -17.34 -12.73 3.79
N GLY A 134 -16.04 -12.68 4.15
CA GLY A 134 -14.97 -13.32 3.40
C GLY A 134 -15.15 -14.85 3.31
N GLN A 135 -15.48 -15.50 4.39
CA GLN A 135 -15.76 -16.94 4.43
C GLN A 135 -16.90 -17.34 3.50
N ARG A 136 -18.00 -16.57 3.50
CA ARG A 136 -19.13 -16.83 2.59
C ARG A 136 -18.73 -16.64 1.12
N ASN A 137 -18.01 -15.57 0.78
CA ASN A 137 -17.55 -15.32 -0.59
C ASN A 137 -16.51 -16.36 -1.02
N PHE A 138 -15.58 -16.73 -0.15
CA PHE A 138 -14.60 -17.80 -0.39
C PHE A 138 -15.29 -19.11 -0.75
N ALA A 139 -16.29 -19.52 0.03
CA ALA A 139 -17.06 -20.74 -0.23
C ALA A 139 -17.90 -20.65 -1.52
N SER A 140 -18.59 -19.52 -1.74
CA SER A 140 -19.46 -19.34 -2.92
C SER A 140 -18.71 -19.23 -4.24
N GLN A 141 -17.45 -18.77 -4.21
CA GLN A 141 -16.58 -18.63 -5.38
C GLN A 141 -15.50 -19.74 -5.46
N SER A 142 -15.62 -20.81 -4.69
CA SER A 142 -14.58 -21.84 -4.55
C SER A 142 -14.07 -22.36 -5.90
N ALA A 143 -14.96 -22.74 -6.82
CA ALA A 143 -14.57 -23.25 -8.14
C ALA A 143 -13.78 -22.25 -8.98
N LEU A 144 -14.09 -20.95 -8.90
CA LEU A 144 -13.33 -19.88 -9.55
C LEU A 144 -11.98 -19.70 -8.85
N LEU A 145 -11.97 -19.62 -7.53
CA LEU A 145 -10.78 -19.39 -6.74
C LEU A 145 -9.78 -20.54 -6.85
N ASP A 146 -10.25 -21.80 -6.90
CA ASP A 146 -9.41 -22.99 -7.12
C ASP A 146 -8.71 -22.94 -8.51
N ARG A 147 -9.45 -22.55 -9.58
CA ARG A 147 -8.85 -22.36 -10.90
C ARG A 147 -7.76 -21.28 -10.88
N ILE A 148 -8.05 -20.14 -10.24
CA ILE A 148 -7.11 -19.02 -10.10
C ILE A 148 -5.85 -19.45 -9.31
N GLU A 149 -6.00 -20.11 -8.18
CA GLU A 149 -4.88 -20.60 -7.38
C GLU A 149 -4.02 -21.58 -8.17
N ASN A 150 -4.66 -22.53 -8.87
CA ASN A 150 -3.95 -23.50 -9.71
C ASN A 150 -3.15 -22.83 -10.82
N GLN A 151 -3.72 -21.82 -11.48
CA GLN A 151 -3.11 -21.13 -12.62
C GLN A 151 -1.98 -20.19 -12.22
N TYR A 152 -2.17 -19.42 -11.14
CA TYR A 152 -1.24 -18.34 -10.77
C TYR A 152 -0.34 -18.71 -9.58
N GLY A 153 -0.70 -19.71 -8.80
CA GLY A 153 0.08 -20.14 -7.61
C GLY A 153 -0.07 -19.22 -6.40
N VAL A 154 -1.00 -18.28 -6.47
CA VAL A 154 -1.37 -17.39 -5.36
C VAL A 154 -2.53 -18.02 -4.59
N PRO A 155 -2.44 -18.19 -3.26
CA PRO A 155 -3.53 -18.80 -2.49
C PRO A 155 -4.86 -18.06 -2.68
N ALA A 156 -5.92 -18.81 -2.90
CA ALA A 156 -7.29 -18.30 -3.03
C ALA A 156 -7.69 -17.39 -1.85
N SER A 157 -7.23 -17.70 -0.64
CA SER A 157 -7.46 -16.89 0.55
C SER A 157 -6.82 -15.50 0.49
N ILE A 158 -5.64 -15.36 -0.12
CA ILE A 158 -4.96 -14.07 -0.32
C ILE A 158 -5.75 -13.21 -1.33
N VAL A 159 -6.16 -13.81 -2.45
CA VAL A 159 -6.98 -13.13 -3.46
C VAL A 159 -8.30 -12.65 -2.86
N THR A 160 -8.96 -13.50 -2.09
CA THR A 160 -10.21 -13.17 -1.39
C THR A 160 -10.00 -12.08 -0.33
N ALA A 161 -8.88 -12.10 0.39
CA ALA A 161 -8.57 -11.08 1.38
C ALA A 161 -8.34 -9.69 0.73
N ILE A 162 -7.61 -9.62 -0.39
CA ILE A 162 -7.45 -8.38 -1.16
C ILE A 162 -8.83 -7.88 -1.62
N TRP A 163 -9.67 -8.73 -2.19
CA TRP A 163 -11.03 -8.37 -2.57
C TRP A 163 -11.83 -7.77 -1.40
N GLY A 164 -11.71 -8.36 -0.21
CA GLY A 164 -12.33 -7.84 1.01
C GLY A 164 -11.76 -6.51 1.46
N MET A 165 -10.47 -6.30 1.33
CA MET A 165 -9.80 -5.05 1.70
C MET A 165 -10.15 -3.90 0.76
N GLU A 166 -10.20 -4.17 -0.54
CA GLU A 166 -10.36 -3.14 -1.57
C GLU A 166 -11.81 -2.66 -1.71
N SER A 167 -12.78 -3.58 -1.72
CA SER A 167 -14.18 -3.22 -2.01
C SER A 167 -15.20 -3.88 -1.09
N SER A 168 -14.79 -4.45 0.06
CA SER A 168 -15.70 -5.24 0.89
C SER A 168 -16.41 -6.34 0.08
N TYR A 169 -15.63 -7.07 -0.70
CA TYR A 169 -16.10 -8.15 -1.58
C TYR A 169 -17.07 -7.67 -2.69
N GLY A 170 -16.77 -6.52 -3.28
CA GLY A 170 -17.55 -5.92 -4.37
C GLY A 170 -18.73 -5.07 -3.93
N GLN A 171 -19.00 -4.94 -2.63
CA GLN A 171 -20.11 -4.11 -2.12
C GLN A 171 -19.80 -2.62 -2.14
N GLY A 172 -18.52 -2.23 -2.18
CA GLY A 172 -18.04 -0.86 -2.12
C GLY A 172 -17.01 -0.57 -3.21
N THR A 173 -17.40 -0.63 -4.48
CA THR A 173 -16.52 -0.36 -5.62
C THR A 173 -16.27 1.14 -5.87
N GLY A 174 -16.89 2.02 -5.08
CA GLY A 174 -16.80 3.48 -5.21
C GLY A 174 -17.90 4.06 -6.10
N ASN A 175 -18.33 5.28 -5.76
CA ASN A 175 -19.39 6.01 -6.46
C ASN A 175 -18.93 7.35 -7.06
N SER A 176 -17.65 7.67 -6.95
CA SER A 176 -17.08 8.88 -7.57
C SER A 176 -17.00 8.72 -9.08
N SER A 177 -17.22 9.80 -9.82
CA SER A 177 -16.87 9.82 -11.23
C SER A 177 -15.36 9.71 -11.37
N LEU A 178 -14.88 8.63 -12.01
CA LEU A 178 -13.45 8.43 -12.28
C LEU A 178 -12.89 9.61 -13.08
N VAL A 179 -13.63 10.08 -14.06
CA VAL A 179 -13.21 11.18 -14.92
C VAL A 179 -13.07 12.48 -14.11
N ASN A 180 -14.08 12.84 -13.29
CA ASN A 180 -14.00 14.05 -12.47
C ASN A 180 -12.84 13.98 -11.46
N SER A 181 -12.66 12.81 -10.83
CA SER A 181 -11.60 12.58 -9.86
C SER A 181 -10.22 12.73 -10.48
N LEU A 182 -9.97 12.04 -11.60
CA LEU A 182 -8.68 12.06 -12.28
C LEU A 182 -8.41 13.43 -12.94
N ALA A 183 -9.42 14.05 -13.57
CA ALA A 183 -9.29 15.39 -14.14
C ALA A 183 -8.98 16.44 -13.06
N THR A 184 -9.60 16.33 -11.87
CA THR A 184 -9.31 17.21 -10.74
C THR A 184 -7.86 17.04 -10.25
N LEU A 185 -7.39 15.79 -10.04
CA LEU A 185 -6.02 15.50 -9.61
C LEU A 185 -4.99 15.98 -10.64
N ALA A 186 -5.31 15.87 -11.93
CA ALA A 186 -4.47 16.37 -13.00
C ALA A 186 -4.38 17.91 -13.00
N TYR A 187 -5.52 18.58 -12.85
CA TYR A 187 -5.56 20.03 -12.79
C TYR A 187 -4.90 20.60 -11.54
N ASP A 188 -5.13 20.01 -10.34
CA ASP A 188 -4.47 20.45 -9.08
C ASP A 188 -2.93 20.44 -9.21
N GLY A 189 -2.38 19.59 -10.07
CA GLY A 189 -1.01 19.62 -10.53
C GLY A 189 -0.04 18.74 -9.73
N ARG A 190 -0.31 18.46 -8.47
CA ARG A 190 0.55 17.64 -7.61
C ARG A 190 0.75 16.22 -8.16
N ARG A 191 -0.28 15.65 -8.76
CA ARG A 191 -0.29 14.32 -9.37
C ARG A 191 -0.67 14.33 -10.86
N ARG A 192 -0.33 15.42 -11.58
CA ARG A 192 -0.78 15.64 -12.96
C ARG A 192 -0.44 14.48 -13.88
N SER A 193 0.84 14.17 -14.04
CA SER A 193 1.28 13.12 -14.96
C SER A 193 0.59 11.80 -14.66
N PHE A 194 0.57 11.40 -13.38
CA PHE A 194 -0.15 10.19 -12.96
C PHE A 194 -1.62 10.22 -13.40
N ALA A 195 -2.35 11.29 -13.10
CA ALA A 195 -3.78 11.37 -13.36
C ALA A 195 -4.10 11.45 -14.87
N GLU A 196 -3.30 12.17 -15.65
CA GLU A 196 -3.43 12.22 -17.11
C GLU A 196 -3.18 10.83 -17.75
N ASP A 197 -2.19 10.07 -17.26
CA ASP A 197 -1.94 8.70 -17.73
C ASP A 197 -3.14 7.77 -17.42
N GLN A 198 -3.81 7.97 -16.27
CA GLN A 198 -5.02 7.21 -15.94
C GLN A 198 -6.19 7.57 -16.88
N LEU A 199 -6.37 8.85 -17.23
CA LEU A 199 -7.41 9.27 -18.21
C LEU A 199 -7.15 8.66 -19.58
N LEU A 200 -5.90 8.63 -20.06
CA LEU A 200 -5.53 7.99 -21.31
C LEU A 200 -5.78 6.47 -21.27
N ALA A 201 -5.47 5.84 -20.14
CA ALA A 201 -5.76 4.41 -19.96
C ALA A 201 -7.26 4.12 -19.98
N LEU A 202 -8.12 4.98 -19.42
CA LEU A 202 -9.58 4.84 -19.54
C LEU A 202 -10.03 4.87 -21.00
N LEU A 203 -9.48 5.77 -21.82
CA LEU A 203 -9.77 5.80 -23.26
C LEU A 203 -9.42 4.48 -23.94
N SER A 204 -8.23 3.95 -23.66
CA SER A 204 -7.79 2.67 -24.23
C SER A 204 -8.66 1.48 -23.79
N LEU A 205 -9.13 1.47 -22.54
CA LEU A 205 -10.02 0.43 -22.03
C LEU A 205 -11.41 0.51 -22.69
N LEU A 206 -11.93 1.72 -22.92
CA LEU A 206 -13.18 1.96 -23.62
C LEU A 206 -13.08 1.53 -25.10
N GLU A 207 -11.98 1.88 -25.78
CA GLU A 207 -11.72 1.51 -27.18
C GLU A 207 -11.66 -0.01 -27.36
N ARG A 208 -11.07 -0.74 -26.40
CA ARG A 208 -11.01 -2.20 -26.40
C ARG A 208 -12.34 -2.88 -26.07
N GLY A 209 -13.32 -2.13 -25.56
CA GLY A 209 -14.55 -2.69 -25.02
C GLY A 209 -14.37 -3.46 -23.72
N ASP A 210 -13.25 -3.28 -23.03
CA ASP A 210 -13.01 -3.87 -21.70
C ASP A 210 -13.95 -3.24 -20.63
N ILE A 211 -14.34 -1.98 -20.84
CA ILE A 211 -15.29 -1.24 -19.98
C ILE A 211 -16.26 -0.41 -20.81
N ASP A 212 -17.40 -0.09 -20.21
CA ASP A 212 -18.43 0.75 -20.81
C ASP A 212 -18.39 2.20 -20.30
N TRP A 213 -18.85 3.15 -21.12
CA TRP A 213 -19.04 4.56 -20.71
C TRP A 213 -19.90 4.74 -19.46
N SER A 214 -20.86 3.84 -19.22
CA SER A 214 -21.71 3.84 -18.04
C SER A 214 -21.02 3.38 -16.75
N GLN A 215 -19.88 2.71 -16.88
CA GLN A 215 -19.13 2.11 -15.76
C GLN A 215 -18.04 3.03 -15.17
N LEU A 216 -17.88 4.28 -15.65
CA LEU A 216 -16.82 5.21 -15.23
C LEU A 216 -17.03 5.74 -13.80
N ARG A 217 -17.27 4.83 -12.86
CA ARG A 217 -17.41 5.09 -11.42
C ARG A 217 -16.43 4.24 -10.63
N GLY A 218 -15.90 4.82 -9.56
CA GLY A 218 -14.91 4.15 -8.73
C GLY A 218 -14.58 4.96 -7.49
N SER A 219 -13.36 4.79 -6.94
CA SER A 219 -12.89 5.62 -5.85
C SER A 219 -12.50 7.02 -6.33
N TRP A 220 -12.45 7.97 -5.40
CA TRP A 220 -11.98 9.34 -5.66
C TRP A 220 -10.52 9.41 -6.15
N ALA A 221 -9.75 8.36 -5.91
CA ALA A 221 -8.34 8.26 -6.31
C ALA A 221 -8.12 7.48 -7.61
N GLY A 222 -9.21 7.06 -8.30
CA GLY A 222 -9.14 6.37 -9.58
C GLY A 222 -9.22 4.84 -9.53
N GLY A 223 -9.44 4.24 -8.35
CA GLY A 223 -9.60 2.78 -8.22
C GLY A 223 -10.91 2.29 -8.83
N MET A 224 -10.86 1.19 -9.58
CA MET A 224 -11.98 0.61 -10.34
C MET A 224 -12.39 -0.76 -9.82
N GLY A 225 -13.70 -1.00 -9.77
CA GLY A 225 -14.29 -2.32 -9.63
C GLY A 225 -13.96 -3.06 -8.34
N HIS A 226 -13.99 -4.38 -8.42
CA HIS A 226 -13.91 -5.30 -7.29
C HIS A 226 -12.60 -5.22 -6.51
N THR A 227 -11.48 -5.02 -7.19
CA THR A 227 -10.14 -5.05 -6.59
C THR A 227 -9.38 -3.72 -6.74
N GLN A 228 -10.10 -2.64 -7.06
CA GLN A 228 -9.66 -1.26 -7.02
C GLN A 228 -8.35 -0.97 -7.78
N PHE A 229 -8.11 -1.67 -8.88
CA PHE A 229 -7.03 -1.32 -9.79
C PHE A 229 -7.22 0.08 -10.36
N ILE A 230 -6.12 0.83 -10.49
CA ILE A 230 -6.12 2.06 -11.28
C ILE A 230 -6.10 1.75 -12.78
N PRO A 231 -6.67 2.61 -13.64
CA PRO A 231 -6.85 2.34 -15.08
C PRO A 231 -5.59 1.87 -15.80
N LYS A 232 -4.45 2.52 -15.59
CA LYS A 232 -3.20 2.16 -16.25
C LYS A 232 -2.71 0.77 -15.85
N THR A 233 -2.74 0.45 -14.56
CA THR A 233 -2.34 -0.89 -14.09
C THR A 233 -3.30 -1.95 -14.61
N TRP A 234 -4.60 -1.66 -14.66
CA TRP A 234 -5.59 -2.58 -15.25
C TRP A 234 -5.32 -2.80 -16.74
N LEU A 235 -5.06 -1.75 -17.49
CA LEU A 235 -4.74 -1.82 -18.92
C LEU A 235 -3.53 -2.71 -19.19
N ASP A 236 -2.50 -2.63 -18.34
CA ASP A 236 -1.22 -3.33 -18.52
C ASP A 236 -1.26 -4.78 -18.01
N GLU A 237 -1.95 -5.05 -16.89
CA GLU A 237 -1.79 -6.28 -16.10
C GLU A 237 -3.04 -7.17 -16.07
N ALA A 238 -4.21 -6.64 -16.45
CA ALA A 238 -5.46 -7.39 -16.33
C ALA A 238 -5.51 -8.59 -17.28
N VAL A 239 -6.18 -9.63 -16.81
CA VAL A 239 -6.45 -10.86 -17.55
C VAL A 239 -7.95 -11.11 -17.65
N ASP A 240 -8.37 -11.77 -18.72
CA ASP A 240 -9.71 -12.28 -18.92
C ASP A 240 -9.90 -13.54 -18.06
N GLY A 241 -10.62 -13.43 -16.97
CA GLY A 241 -10.82 -14.49 -15.99
C GLY A 241 -12.05 -15.36 -16.27
N ASN A 242 -12.99 -14.90 -17.10
CA ASN A 242 -14.21 -15.61 -17.48
C ASN A 242 -14.16 -16.18 -18.89
N GLY A 243 -13.22 -15.74 -19.75
CA GLY A 243 -13.04 -16.23 -21.11
C GLY A 243 -13.97 -15.59 -22.13
N ASP A 244 -14.51 -14.40 -21.86
CA ASP A 244 -15.44 -13.70 -22.80
C ASP A 244 -14.72 -12.79 -23.81
N GLY A 245 -13.40 -12.66 -23.70
CA GLY A 245 -12.56 -11.84 -24.56
C GLY A 245 -12.36 -10.40 -24.07
N HIS A 246 -12.98 -10.02 -22.95
CA HIS A 246 -12.87 -8.71 -22.32
C HIS A 246 -12.25 -8.83 -20.93
N ARG A 247 -11.75 -7.71 -20.40
CA ARG A 247 -11.15 -7.64 -19.05
C ARG A 247 -11.85 -6.54 -18.26
N ASN A 248 -12.95 -6.90 -17.62
CA ASN A 248 -13.81 -5.94 -16.93
C ASN A 248 -13.56 -5.92 -15.42
N PRO A 249 -13.07 -4.80 -14.80
CA PRO A 249 -12.77 -4.74 -13.38
C PRO A 249 -14.01 -4.86 -12.46
N TRP A 250 -15.21 -4.68 -13.01
CA TRP A 250 -16.48 -4.92 -12.30
C TRP A 250 -17.01 -6.34 -12.48
N HIS A 251 -16.32 -7.18 -13.28
CA HIS A 251 -16.62 -8.60 -13.36
C HIS A 251 -15.76 -9.38 -12.35
N THR A 252 -16.39 -10.15 -11.46
CA THR A 252 -15.71 -10.82 -10.36
C THR A 252 -14.56 -11.72 -10.83
N ALA A 253 -14.77 -12.53 -11.89
CA ALA A 253 -13.75 -13.46 -12.35
C ALA A 253 -12.51 -12.73 -12.88
N ASP A 254 -12.70 -11.66 -13.66
CA ASP A 254 -11.59 -10.88 -14.22
C ASP A 254 -10.81 -10.16 -13.10
N ALA A 255 -11.53 -9.58 -12.14
CA ALA A 255 -10.92 -8.88 -11.04
C ALA A 255 -10.07 -9.81 -10.16
N LEU A 256 -10.60 -10.99 -9.81
CA LEU A 256 -9.87 -11.95 -8.97
C LEU A 256 -8.71 -12.62 -9.72
N ALA A 257 -8.90 -12.98 -11.00
CA ALA A 257 -7.84 -13.53 -11.82
C ALA A 257 -6.71 -12.52 -12.05
N SER A 258 -7.06 -11.25 -12.34
CA SER A 258 -6.10 -10.16 -12.50
C SER A 258 -5.33 -9.89 -11.21
N THR A 259 -5.99 -9.97 -10.04
CA THR A 259 -5.32 -9.86 -8.73
C THR A 259 -4.26 -10.93 -8.56
N ALA A 260 -4.58 -12.19 -8.84
CA ALA A 260 -3.62 -13.28 -8.73
C ALA A 260 -2.49 -13.17 -9.76
N SER A 261 -2.82 -12.81 -11.01
CA SER A 261 -1.82 -12.55 -12.06
C SER A 261 -0.84 -11.45 -11.65
N TYR A 262 -1.35 -10.34 -11.13
CA TYR A 262 -0.55 -9.19 -10.68
C TYR A 262 0.40 -9.57 -9.54
N LEU A 263 -0.07 -10.33 -8.54
CA LEU A 263 0.81 -10.83 -7.47
C LEU A 263 1.86 -11.81 -7.99
N LYS A 264 1.50 -12.69 -8.93
CA LYS A 264 2.46 -13.59 -9.58
C LYS A 264 3.55 -12.80 -10.32
N ASN A 265 3.16 -11.78 -11.10
CA ASN A 265 4.08 -10.91 -11.82
C ASN A 265 4.97 -10.10 -10.87
N ALA A 266 4.48 -9.74 -9.69
CA ALA A 266 5.25 -9.13 -8.60
C ALA A 266 6.22 -10.10 -7.92
N GLY A 267 6.26 -11.36 -8.35
CA GLY A 267 7.20 -12.38 -7.89
C GLY A 267 6.70 -13.23 -6.74
N TRP A 268 5.38 -13.43 -6.63
CA TRP A 268 4.79 -14.39 -5.68
C TRP A 268 5.40 -15.79 -5.87
N GLN A 269 5.81 -16.40 -4.78
CA GLN A 269 6.37 -17.75 -4.73
C GLN A 269 5.35 -18.73 -4.14
N ARG A 270 4.92 -19.71 -4.94
CA ARG A 270 3.99 -20.76 -4.52
C ARG A 270 4.56 -21.53 -3.33
N GLY A 271 3.73 -21.83 -2.35
CA GLY A 271 4.12 -22.64 -1.18
C GLY A 271 4.85 -21.88 -0.07
N MET A 272 5.24 -20.62 -0.29
CA MET A 272 5.86 -19.80 0.73
C MET A 272 4.81 -18.88 1.38
N GLY A 273 4.80 -18.80 2.71
CA GLY A 273 3.98 -17.83 3.43
C GLY A 273 4.43 -16.40 3.17
N SER A 274 3.52 -15.41 3.28
CA SER A 274 3.89 -13.99 3.22
C SER A 274 4.70 -13.56 4.44
N TYR A 275 4.49 -14.19 5.59
CA TYR A 275 5.22 -13.94 6.82
C TYR A 275 5.33 -15.19 7.69
N TYR A 276 6.28 -15.15 8.62
CA TYR A 276 6.46 -16.14 9.69
C TYR A 276 6.61 -15.42 11.03
N GLU A 277 5.76 -15.75 11.98
CA GLU A 277 5.86 -15.23 13.34
C GLU A 277 6.96 -15.96 14.10
N VAL A 278 7.78 -15.23 14.86
CA VAL A 278 8.95 -15.79 15.55
C VAL A 278 9.08 -15.21 16.97
N ARG A 279 9.83 -15.89 17.83
CA ARG A 279 10.33 -15.36 19.11
C ARG A 279 11.80 -15.04 18.98
N LEU A 280 12.17 -13.87 19.45
CA LEU A 280 13.57 -13.46 19.58
C LEU A 280 14.17 -14.02 20.85
N PRO A 281 15.46 -14.44 20.86
CA PRO A 281 16.12 -14.92 22.05
C PRO A 281 16.37 -13.78 23.07
N ASN A 282 16.61 -14.14 24.32
CA ASN A 282 17.09 -13.20 25.31
C ASN A 282 18.44 -12.61 24.86
N GLY A 283 18.62 -11.30 25.00
CA GLY A 283 19.84 -10.60 24.56
C GLY A 283 19.95 -10.42 23.05
N PHE A 284 18.84 -10.55 22.31
CA PHE A 284 18.82 -10.32 20.86
C PHE A 284 19.38 -8.93 20.51
N ASP A 285 20.23 -8.88 19.49
CA ASP A 285 20.74 -7.62 18.94
C ASP A 285 19.69 -6.94 18.04
N TYR A 286 18.96 -5.98 18.59
CA TYR A 286 17.90 -5.26 17.87
C TYR A 286 18.41 -4.39 16.70
N ARG A 287 19.73 -4.19 16.55
CA ARG A 287 20.29 -3.59 15.32
C ARG A 287 20.08 -4.45 14.08
N GLN A 288 19.70 -5.72 14.28
CA GLN A 288 19.29 -6.63 13.21
C GLN A 288 17.87 -6.38 12.66
N VAL A 289 17.07 -5.54 13.31
CA VAL A 289 15.73 -5.16 12.80
C VAL A 289 15.87 -4.52 11.42
N SER A 290 15.00 -4.89 10.51
CA SER A 290 15.03 -4.51 9.07
C SER A 290 16.19 -5.13 8.27
N SER A 291 17.01 -6.01 8.85
CA SER A 291 18.00 -6.76 8.06
C SER A 291 17.34 -7.98 7.38
N LYS A 292 17.91 -8.38 6.23
CA LYS A 292 17.48 -9.56 5.46
C LYS A 292 18.50 -10.66 5.60
N LYS A 293 18.04 -11.85 5.99
CA LYS A 293 18.86 -13.07 6.14
C LYS A 293 18.02 -14.27 5.70
N THR A 294 18.67 -15.42 5.49
CA THR A 294 17.94 -16.66 5.31
C THR A 294 17.20 -17.05 6.60
N MET A 295 16.12 -17.84 6.49
CA MET A 295 15.43 -18.38 7.67
C MET A 295 16.39 -19.21 8.53
N ALA A 296 17.32 -19.95 7.90
CA ALA A 296 18.36 -20.70 8.60
C ALA A 296 19.30 -19.77 9.39
N ASP A 297 19.73 -18.65 8.82
CA ASP A 297 20.57 -17.67 9.52
C ASP A 297 19.86 -17.05 10.72
N TRP A 298 18.56 -16.74 10.57
CA TRP A 298 17.72 -16.28 11.69
C TRP A 298 17.67 -17.34 12.81
N GLN A 299 17.49 -18.61 12.45
CA GLN A 299 17.50 -19.71 13.42
C GLN A 299 18.86 -19.85 14.11
N ASN A 300 19.96 -19.71 13.38
CA ASN A 300 21.33 -19.74 13.95
C ASN A 300 21.60 -18.58 14.93
N LEU A 301 20.88 -17.46 14.78
CA LEU A 301 20.90 -16.35 15.75
C LEU A 301 19.99 -16.59 16.96
N GLY A 302 19.42 -17.79 17.10
CA GLY A 302 18.57 -18.18 18.22
C GLY A 302 17.08 -17.80 18.05
N VAL A 303 16.68 -17.31 16.87
CA VAL A 303 15.27 -16.99 16.56
C VAL A 303 14.46 -18.29 16.48
N GLN A 304 13.35 -18.36 17.20
CA GLN A 304 12.47 -19.52 17.25
C GLN A 304 11.20 -19.27 16.45
N PHE A 305 10.89 -20.19 15.52
CA PHE A 305 9.69 -20.08 14.68
C PHE A 305 8.45 -20.50 15.47
N ILE A 306 7.46 -19.61 15.55
CA ILE A 306 6.11 -19.88 16.04
C ILE A 306 5.27 -20.44 14.88
N THR A 307 5.36 -19.82 13.70
CA THR A 307 4.75 -20.35 12.48
C THR A 307 5.57 -21.52 11.96
N PRO A 308 5.00 -22.72 11.80
CA PRO A 308 5.73 -23.90 11.33
C PRO A 308 6.06 -23.84 9.84
N ASN A 309 6.89 -24.77 9.38
CA ASN A 309 7.21 -25.02 7.97
C ASN A 309 7.82 -23.81 7.24
N ALA A 310 8.66 -23.04 7.91
CA ALA A 310 9.43 -21.99 7.27
C ALA A 310 10.45 -22.59 6.30
N PRO A 311 10.53 -22.12 5.03
CA PRO A 311 11.54 -22.57 4.07
C PRO A 311 12.91 -21.99 4.48
N MET A 312 13.82 -22.86 4.94
CA MET A 312 15.06 -22.44 5.60
C MET A 312 16.03 -21.70 4.67
N ASP A 313 15.96 -21.91 3.38
CA ASP A 313 16.73 -21.23 2.34
C ASP A 313 16.15 -19.88 1.91
N ALA A 314 14.90 -19.60 2.27
CA ALA A 314 14.25 -18.35 1.89
C ALA A 314 14.79 -17.15 2.68
N MET A 315 14.97 -16.04 1.96
CA MET A 315 15.32 -14.75 2.55
C MET A 315 14.11 -14.12 3.23
N ALA A 316 14.31 -13.57 4.44
CA ALA A 316 13.30 -12.85 5.17
C ALA A 316 13.88 -11.63 5.90
N GLU A 317 13.07 -10.60 6.02
CA GLU A 317 13.37 -9.37 6.76
C GLU A 317 12.73 -9.42 8.13
N LEU A 318 13.50 -9.14 9.19
CA LEU A 318 12.92 -9.02 10.53
C LEU A 318 12.19 -7.68 10.67
N TRP A 319 10.91 -7.77 11.00
CA TRP A 319 10.03 -6.63 11.24
C TRP A 319 9.41 -6.70 12.64
N LEU A 320 9.50 -5.59 13.37
CA LEU A 320 8.91 -5.40 14.68
C LEU A 320 7.86 -4.27 14.58
N PRO A 321 6.61 -4.56 14.20
CA PRO A 321 5.59 -3.54 13.99
C PRO A 321 5.28 -2.70 15.23
N ALA A 322 5.49 -3.26 16.41
CA ALA A 322 5.22 -2.63 17.70
C ALA A 322 6.44 -2.71 18.65
N GLY A 323 7.64 -2.71 18.09
CA GLY A 323 8.87 -2.79 18.85
C GLY A 323 9.09 -4.13 19.55
N LYS A 324 9.98 -4.14 20.52
CA LYS A 324 10.39 -5.35 21.25
C LYS A 324 9.26 -6.03 22.03
N GLU A 325 8.23 -5.28 22.40
CA GLU A 325 7.12 -5.76 23.24
C GLU A 325 5.94 -6.29 22.41
N GLY A 326 6.02 -6.14 21.09
CA GLY A 326 5.03 -6.65 20.15
C GLY A 326 5.47 -7.91 19.41
N PRO A 327 4.68 -8.35 18.43
CA PRO A 327 5.01 -9.50 17.59
C PRO A 327 6.31 -9.29 16.83
N ALA A 328 7.16 -10.33 16.80
CA ALA A 328 8.33 -10.38 15.93
C ALA A 328 8.00 -11.22 14.69
N ILE A 329 8.28 -10.68 13.52
CA ILE A 329 7.79 -11.21 12.26
C ILE A 329 8.92 -11.22 11.22
N LEU A 330 9.12 -12.36 10.56
CA LEU A 330 9.97 -12.49 9.40
C LEU A 330 9.11 -12.34 8.13
N LEU A 331 9.37 -11.27 7.38
CA LEU A 331 8.67 -10.91 6.14
C LEU A 331 9.38 -11.53 4.95
N THR A 332 8.64 -12.21 4.07
CA THR A 332 9.16 -12.86 2.87
C THR A 332 8.94 -12.02 1.61
N LYS A 333 9.44 -12.50 0.48
CA LYS A 333 9.15 -11.91 -0.83
C LYS A 333 7.65 -11.87 -1.16
N ASN A 334 6.85 -12.82 -0.64
CA ASN A 334 5.40 -12.81 -0.82
C ASN A 334 4.71 -11.66 -0.07
N PHE A 335 5.30 -11.20 1.04
CA PHE A 335 4.85 -9.99 1.70
C PHE A 335 5.10 -8.74 0.84
N ASP A 336 6.28 -8.67 0.21
CA ASP A 336 6.61 -7.60 -0.73
C ASP A 336 5.68 -7.64 -1.96
N ALA A 337 5.30 -8.83 -2.45
CA ALA A 337 4.33 -8.97 -3.53
C ALA A 337 2.95 -8.39 -3.15
N ILE A 338 2.46 -8.57 -1.92
CA ILE A 338 1.21 -7.93 -1.47
C ILE A 338 1.36 -6.40 -1.44
N LYS A 339 2.54 -5.88 -1.11
CA LYS A 339 2.80 -4.43 -1.05
C LYS A 339 2.72 -3.72 -2.40
N VAL A 340 2.68 -4.43 -3.53
CA VAL A 340 2.45 -3.79 -4.84
C VAL A 340 1.05 -3.18 -4.97
N TYR A 341 0.07 -3.72 -4.25
CA TYR A 341 -1.27 -3.12 -4.14
C TYR A 341 -1.27 -1.82 -3.34
N ASN A 342 -0.63 -1.87 -2.17
CA ASN A 342 -0.51 -0.72 -1.29
C ASN A 342 0.82 -0.84 -0.55
N ASN A 343 1.73 0.12 -0.76
CA ASN A 343 3.07 0.12 -0.17
C ASN A 343 3.04 0.41 1.34
N SER A 344 2.20 -0.33 2.06
CA SER A 344 2.05 -0.28 3.51
C SER A 344 2.24 -1.66 4.12
N SER A 345 3.15 -1.80 5.07
CA SER A 345 3.34 -3.05 5.81
C SER A 345 2.10 -3.41 6.65
N ASN A 346 1.37 -2.42 7.15
CA ASN A 346 0.12 -2.66 7.86
C ASN A 346 -0.96 -3.23 6.93
N TYR A 347 -1.04 -2.74 5.68
CA TYR A 347 -1.94 -3.28 4.67
C TYR A 347 -1.59 -4.74 4.36
N ALA A 348 -0.33 -5.02 4.03
CA ALA A 348 0.11 -6.37 3.66
C ALA A 348 -0.11 -7.36 4.83
N MET A 349 0.10 -6.91 6.08
CA MET A 349 -0.18 -7.73 7.26
C MET A 349 -1.68 -7.92 7.47
N GLY A 350 -2.49 -6.89 7.26
CA GLY A 350 -3.96 -6.97 7.31
C GLY A 350 -4.51 -7.97 6.30
N VAL A 351 -4.04 -7.93 5.04
CA VAL A 351 -4.36 -8.92 4.00
C VAL A 351 -3.97 -10.32 4.45
N SER A 352 -2.74 -10.50 4.95
CA SER A 352 -2.21 -11.81 5.35
C SER A 352 -3.01 -12.42 6.52
N LEU A 353 -3.39 -11.61 7.51
CA LEU A 353 -4.18 -12.06 8.64
C LEU A 353 -5.65 -12.31 8.27
N LEU A 354 -6.23 -11.46 7.44
CA LEU A 354 -7.58 -11.69 6.92
C LEU A 354 -7.63 -12.98 6.09
N ALA A 355 -6.63 -13.25 5.26
CA ALA A 355 -6.53 -14.48 4.48
C ALA A 355 -6.50 -15.73 5.38
N LYS A 356 -5.69 -15.70 6.45
CA LYS A 356 -5.67 -16.79 7.45
C LYS A 356 -7.01 -16.97 8.13
N ALA A 357 -7.63 -15.88 8.57
CA ALA A 357 -8.93 -15.93 9.27
C ALA A 357 -10.06 -16.45 8.36
N ILE A 358 -10.05 -16.12 7.06
CA ILE A 358 -11.03 -16.64 6.08
C ILE A 358 -10.99 -18.18 6.03
N ILE A 359 -9.81 -18.80 6.09
CA ILE A 359 -9.66 -20.26 6.05
C ILE A 359 -9.56 -20.89 7.45
N GLY A 360 -9.95 -20.15 8.51
CA GLY A 360 -10.00 -20.67 9.88
C GLY A 360 -8.63 -20.89 10.53
N GLN A 361 -7.56 -20.33 9.98
CA GLN A 361 -6.22 -20.41 10.58
C GLN A 361 -6.02 -19.34 11.66
N PRO A 362 -5.21 -19.61 12.69
CA PRO A 362 -4.94 -18.65 13.76
C PRO A 362 -4.19 -17.41 13.25
N GLY A 363 -4.47 -16.26 13.85
CA GLY A 363 -3.73 -15.03 13.68
C GLY A 363 -2.36 -15.05 14.37
N LEU A 364 -1.86 -13.88 14.75
CA LEU A 364 -0.64 -13.74 15.53
C LEU A 364 -0.86 -14.30 16.94
N GLN A 365 0.13 -15.00 17.47
CA GLN A 365 0.09 -15.57 18.82
C GLN A 365 0.66 -14.62 19.87
N GLN A 366 1.58 -13.73 19.47
CA GLN A 366 2.12 -12.72 20.36
C GLN A 366 1.16 -11.52 20.45
N SER A 367 1.08 -10.96 21.65
CA SER A 367 0.17 -9.84 21.94
C SER A 367 0.73 -8.50 21.46
N TRP A 368 -0.17 -7.58 21.12
CA TRP A 368 0.15 -6.18 20.87
C TRP A 368 0.30 -5.40 22.18
N PRO A 369 1.25 -4.45 22.28
CA PRO A 369 1.36 -3.53 23.43
C PRO A 369 0.29 -2.42 23.34
N ARG A 370 -0.98 -2.76 23.56
CA ARG A 370 -2.14 -1.88 23.35
C ARG A 370 -2.21 -0.68 24.28
N TYR A 371 -1.34 -0.59 25.27
CA TYR A 371 -1.19 0.58 26.13
C TYR A 371 -0.35 1.70 25.48
N GLU A 372 0.36 1.41 24.39
CA GLU A 372 1.12 2.41 23.64
C GLU A 372 0.20 3.34 22.85
N GLN A 373 0.57 4.61 22.79
CA GLN A 373 -0.22 5.63 22.10
C GLN A 373 0.54 6.24 20.93
N PRO A 374 -0.15 6.56 19.82
CA PRO A 374 0.46 7.21 18.68
C PRO A 374 0.83 8.66 18.98
N LEU A 375 1.80 9.19 18.24
CA LEU A 375 2.08 10.62 18.19
C LEU A 375 1.03 11.33 17.32
N ALA A 376 0.67 12.55 17.69
CA ALA A 376 -0.02 13.46 16.80
C ALA A 376 0.92 13.89 15.65
N THR A 377 0.35 14.32 14.54
CA THR A 377 1.14 14.75 13.36
C THR A 377 2.14 15.84 13.68
N TYR A 378 1.80 16.81 14.56
CA TYR A 378 2.71 17.85 14.97
C TYR A 378 3.86 17.30 15.85
N GLU A 379 3.58 16.32 16.73
CA GLU A 379 4.60 15.63 17.56
C GLU A 379 5.58 14.85 16.66
N VAL A 380 5.08 14.21 15.60
CA VAL A 380 5.95 13.53 14.62
C VAL A 380 6.86 14.55 13.92
N ARG A 381 6.36 15.72 13.53
CA ARG A 381 7.18 16.79 12.95
C ARG A 381 8.26 17.27 13.93
N GLN A 382 7.91 17.46 15.18
CA GLN A 382 8.90 17.83 16.22
C GLN A 382 9.98 16.75 16.38
N LEU A 383 9.57 15.48 16.44
CA LEU A 383 10.48 14.34 16.50
C LEU A 383 11.45 14.34 15.30
N GLN A 384 10.92 14.47 14.07
CA GLN A 384 11.72 14.52 12.85
C GLN A 384 12.73 15.68 12.86
N GLN A 385 12.31 16.89 13.27
CA GLN A 385 13.16 18.05 13.37
C GLN A 385 14.27 17.87 14.40
N ARG A 386 13.95 17.33 15.58
CA ARG A 386 14.95 17.08 16.65
C ARG A 386 15.94 15.99 16.24
N LEU A 387 15.48 14.89 15.68
CA LEU A 387 16.36 13.84 15.17
C LEU A 387 17.33 14.40 14.13
N THR A 388 16.82 15.16 13.18
CA THR A 388 17.65 15.77 12.12
C THR A 388 18.66 16.77 12.70
N ALA A 389 18.26 17.62 13.66
CA ALA A 389 19.15 18.55 14.34
C ALA A 389 20.27 17.85 15.14
N MET A 390 20.01 16.63 15.64
CA MET A 390 20.99 15.78 16.33
C MET A 390 21.86 14.94 15.37
N GLY A 391 21.67 15.06 14.05
CA GLY A 391 22.45 14.32 13.03
C GLY A 391 21.79 13.04 12.53
N TYR A 392 20.58 12.70 13.00
CA TYR A 392 19.83 11.53 12.52
C TYR A 392 18.84 11.97 11.41
N ASP A 393 19.31 11.97 10.17
CA ASP A 393 18.57 12.48 9.02
C ASP A 393 17.27 11.68 8.76
N THR A 394 16.12 12.33 8.90
CA THR A 394 14.79 11.79 8.65
C THR A 394 14.29 12.01 7.21
N LYS A 395 15.09 12.66 6.36
CA LYS A 395 14.74 13.06 4.97
C LYS A 395 13.54 14.00 4.86
N GLY A 396 13.29 14.77 5.92
CA GLY A 396 12.23 15.76 5.97
C GLY A 396 11.41 15.70 7.26
N SER A 397 10.51 16.69 7.42
CA SER A 397 9.64 16.82 8.61
C SER A 397 8.18 16.93 8.16
N ASP A 398 7.69 15.90 7.48
CA ASP A 398 6.35 15.85 6.89
C ASP A 398 5.24 15.51 7.91
N GLY A 399 5.61 15.03 9.10
CA GLY A 399 4.67 14.59 10.14
C GLY A 399 4.18 13.15 9.95
N VAL A 400 4.85 12.37 9.10
CA VAL A 400 4.53 10.96 8.86
C VAL A 400 5.63 10.06 9.39
N VAL A 401 5.26 9.02 10.14
CA VAL A 401 6.21 8.01 10.63
C VAL A 401 6.53 7.02 9.51
N GLY A 402 7.38 7.45 8.57
CA GLY A 402 7.87 6.64 7.45
C GLY A 402 9.13 5.85 7.80
N THR A 403 9.65 5.09 6.82
CA THR A 403 10.86 4.27 6.98
C THR A 403 12.07 5.09 7.43
N ASN A 404 12.29 6.28 6.84
CA ASN A 404 13.42 7.13 7.20
C ASN A 404 13.34 7.62 8.65
N THR A 405 12.15 8.00 9.12
CA THR A 405 11.93 8.41 10.51
C THR A 405 12.21 7.27 11.48
N LYS A 406 11.73 6.05 11.17
CA LYS A 406 11.99 4.85 12.01
C LYS A 406 13.47 4.51 12.07
N LEU A 407 14.20 4.54 10.94
CA LEU A 407 15.64 4.27 10.89
C LEU A 407 16.44 5.34 11.64
N ALA A 408 16.08 6.62 11.52
CA ALA A 408 16.70 7.71 12.25
C ALA A 408 16.49 7.52 13.77
N PHE A 409 15.26 7.20 14.18
CA PHE A 409 14.93 6.94 15.58
C PHE A 409 15.67 5.71 16.13
N GLN A 410 15.75 4.62 15.36
CA GLN A 410 16.50 3.41 15.73
C GLN A 410 17.98 3.70 15.98
N ARG A 411 18.63 4.52 15.13
CA ARG A 411 20.03 4.95 15.33
C ARG A 411 20.15 5.79 16.59
N TRP A 412 19.25 6.74 16.81
CA TRP A 412 19.21 7.53 18.02
C TRP A 412 19.06 6.67 19.28
N GLN A 413 18.16 5.68 19.26
CA GLN A 413 18.00 4.71 20.36
C GLN A 413 19.32 3.98 20.66
N ALA A 414 20.02 3.49 19.62
CA ALA A 414 21.30 2.78 19.76
C ALA A 414 22.37 3.67 20.44
N ASP A 415 22.50 4.92 20.00
CA ASP A 415 23.50 5.85 20.51
C ASP A 415 23.18 6.37 21.94
N HIS A 416 21.93 6.24 22.37
CA HIS A 416 21.46 6.65 23.70
C HIS A 416 21.21 5.47 24.66
N ASN A 417 21.84 4.30 24.41
CA ASN A 417 21.72 3.09 25.23
C ASN A 417 20.25 2.61 25.41
N GLN A 418 19.40 2.89 24.45
CA GLN A 418 18.05 2.34 24.37
C GLN A 418 18.04 1.12 23.45
N ILE A 419 17.01 0.30 23.55
CA ILE A 419 16.83 -0.83 22.63
C ILE A 419 16.47 -0.28 21.25
N PRO A 420 17.32 -0.50 20.22
CA PRO A 420 17.14 0.11 18.90
C PRO A 420 16.13 -0.68 18.05
N ASP A 421 14.86 -0.75 18.48
CA ASP A 421 13.77 -1.42 17.79
C ASP A 421 13.05 -0.54 16.76
N GLY A 422 13.33 0.76 16.76
CA GLY A 422 12.74 1.73 15.82
C GLY A 422 11.25 2.00 16.03
N PHE A 423 10.65 1.52 17.12
CA PHE A 423 9.23 1.72 17.41
C PHE A 423 8.98 3.09 18.02
N ILE A 424 8.14 3.87 17.34
CA ILE A 424 7.79 5.25 17.72
C ILE A 424 6.40 5.28 18.33
N SER A 425 6.34 5.67 19.60
CA SER A 425 5.12 5.93 20.39
C SER A 425 5.32 7.14 21.28
N LYS A 426 4.26 7.61 21.94
CA LYS A 426 4.39 8.69 22.94
C LYS A 426 5.39 8.34 24.03
N ARG A 427 5.42 7.08 24.48
CA ARG A 427 6.33 6.62 25.52
C ARG A 427 7.77 6.56 25.02
N SER A 428 8.02 5.91 23.88
CA SER A 428 9.38 5.70 23.37
C SER A 428 10.03 7.01 22.89
N ALA A 429 9.24 7.98 22.41
CA ALA A 429 9.72 9.27 21.92
C ALA A 429 9.65 10.40 22.97
N SER A 430 9.22 10.13 24.21
CA SER A 430 8.94 11.16 25.23
C SER A 430 10.12 12.11 25.47
N GLY A 431 11.36 11.63 25.45
CA GLY A 431 12.57 12.47 25.58
C GLY A 431 12.86 13.40 24.40
N LEU A 432 12.14 13.25 23.29
CA LEU A 432 12.34 14.01 22.04
C LEU A 432 11.16 14.92 21.67
N ILE A 433 10.00 14.81 22.32
CA ILE A 433 8.78 15.56 21.96
C ILE A 433 8.27 16.50 23.06
N ASN A 434 8.96 16.55 24.21
CA ASN A 434 8.62 17.43 25.37
C ASN A 434 9.46 18.71 25.36
#